data_6e0929d7aca7f1ee7fbfe54fb52cd30d
#
_entry.id   6e0929d7aca7f1ee7fbfe54fb52cd30d
#
_cell.length_a   1.000
_cell.length_b   1.000
_cell.length_c   1.000
_cell.angle_alpha   90.00
_cell.angle_beta   90.00
_cell.angle_gamma   90.00
#
_symmetry.space_group_name_H-M   'P 1'
#
loop_
_entity.id
_entity.type
_entity.pdbx_description
1 polymer ?
#
loop_
_entity_poly.entity_id
_entity_poly.type
_entity_poly.pdbx_seq_one_letter_code
_entity_poly.pdbx_strand_id
1 'polypeptide(L)'
;MEVHHVTEGAETFTCNAFLVIGEETTLVDAGSWDGVVDVIADHTDDLDRVVLTHQHGDHVEQLEAVVEAFDPEVYAHSHHELRDHDISDGDTVQIGDEEFEVVYTPGHADDHVSFVSESTLFSGDVVVHDDGAFEYGSFGRTDMPGQSREQLIESIEDILERMPADVEHMYAGHGGIFHGDVRDVVETALERAEKREPKYPEE
;
A
#
# COMPACT_ATOMS: atom_id res chain seq x y z
N MET A 1 -13.47 2.38 -11.14
CA MET A 1 -12.00 2.51 -11.03
C MET A 1 -11.36 1.31 -11.71
N GLU A 2 -10.43 1.52 -12.62
CA GLU A 2 -9.66 0.46 -13.29
C GLU A 2 -8.27 0.36 -12.64
N VAL A 3 -7.93 -0.81 -12.10
CA VAL A 3 -6.68 -1.04 -11.36
C VAL A 3 -5.87 -2.14 -12.01
N HIS A 4 -4.61 -1.86 -12.33
CA HIS A 4 -3.65 -2.79 -12.90
C HIS A 4 -2.52 -3.07 -11.92
N HIS A 5 -2.22 -4.34 -11.68
CA HIS A 5 -1.07 -4.77 -10.89
C HIS A 5 0.18 -4.79 -11.78
N VAL A 6 0.93 -3.69 -11.77
CA VAL A 6 2.04 -3.49 -12.73
C VAL A 6 3.31 -4.26 -12.40
N THR A 7 3.39 -4.86 -11.23
CA THR A 7 4.49 -5.74 -10.81
C THR A 7 4.13 -7.23 -10.77
N GLU A 8 2.94 -7.63 -11.26
CA GLU A 8 2.49 -9.04 -11.25
C GLU A 8 3.44 -9.99 -12.00
N GLY A 9 4.09 -9.49 -13.07
CA GLY A 9 5.03 -10.27 -13.89
C GLY A 9 6.47 -10.32 -13.37
N ALA A 10 6.77 -9.73 -12.21
CA ALA A 10 8.13 -9.65 -11.69
C ALA A 10 8.70 -11.03 -11.32
N GLU A 11 9.94 -11.29 -11.76
CA GLU A 11 10.69 -12.51 -11.40
C GLU A 11 11.59 -12.31 -10.15
N THR A 12 11.64 -11.07 -9.65
CA THR A 12 12.42 -10.67 -8.46
C THR A 12 11.49 -10.21 -7.36
N PHE A 13 11.96 -10.23 -6.10
CA PHE A 13 11.18 -9.73 -4.96
C PHE A 13 10.90 -8.24 -5.14
N THR A 14 9.65 -7.86 -5.08
CA THR A 14 9.14 -6.49 -5.17
C THR A 14 7.82 -6.38 -4.43
N CYS A 15 7.38 -5.18 -4.09
CA CYS A 15 6.00 -4.99 -3.64
C CYS A 15 5.01 -5.11 -4.80
N ASN A 16 3.74 -5.23 -4.49
CA ASN A 16 2.66 -4.98 -5.42
C ASN A 16 2.57 -3.47 -5.68
N ALA A 17 2.79 -3.05 -6.91
CA ALA A 17 2.55 -1.69 -7.35
C ALA A 17 1.29 -1.64 -8.22
N PHE A 18 0.42 -0.66 -7.99
CA PHE A 18 -0.89 -0.58 -8.63
C PHE A 18 -1.05 0.70 -9.43
N LEU A 19 -1.25 0.57 -10.74
CA LEU A 19 -1.65 1.66 -11.62
C LEU A 19 -3.18 1.78 -11.61
N VAL A 20 -3.68 2.92 -11.19
CA VAL A 20 -5.10 3.25 -11.12
C VAL A 20 -5.43 4.26 -12.19
N ILE A 21 -6.20 3.85 -13.21
CA ILE A 21 -6.63 4.70 -14.31
C ILE A 21 -7.94 5.40 -13.93
N GLY A 22 -8.00 6.72 -14.10
CA GLY A 22 -9.17 7.54 -13.79
C GLY A 22 -8.95 9.02 -14.11
N GLU A 23 -9.71 9.91 -13.44
CA GLU A 23 -9.55 11.36 -13.58
C GLU A 23 -8.13 11.82 -13.22
N GLU A 24 -7.52 11.18 -12.23
CA GLU A 24 -6.10 11.33 -11.86
C GLU A 24 -5.45 9.96 -11.96
N THR A 25 -4.74 9.70 -13.05
CA THR A 25 -4.02 8.43 -13.22
C THR A 25 -2.90 8.35 -12.22
N THR A 26 -2.98 7.37 -11.31
CA THR A 26 -2.13 7.31 -10.12
C THR A 26 -1.42 5.97 -10.02
N LEU A 27 -0.13 5.98 -9.73
CA LEU A 27 0.62 4.80 -9.32
C LEU A 27 0.71 4.76 -7.79
N VAL A 28 0.27 3.67 -7.18
CA VAL A 28 0.46 3.39 -5.75
C VAL A 28 1.68 2.50 -5.59
N ASP A 29 2.73 3.04 -5.00
CA ASP A 29 4.09 2.51 -4.91
C ASP A 29 4.74 2.25 -6.29
N ALA A 30 6.07 2.17 -6.34
CA ALA A 30 6.80 2.05 -7.59
C ALA A 30 7.48 0.67 -7.79
N GLY A 31 7.55 -0.13 -6.73
CA GLY A 31 8.23 -1.42 -6.80
C GLY A 31 9.74 -1.35 -6.88
N SER A 32 10.36 -2.51 -7.04
CA SER A 32 11.82 -2.66 -7.25
C SER A 32 12.17 -3.39 -8.55
N TRP A 33 11.16 -3.82 -9.31
CA TRP A 33 11.37 -4.53 -10.57
C TRP A 33 11.54 -3.54 -11.74
N ASP A 34 12.60 -3.71 -12.53
CA ASP A 34 12.99 -2.82 -13.64
C ASP A 34 12.01 -2.81 -14.83
N GLY A 35 11.07 -3.77 -14.89
CA GLY A 35 10.02 -3.81 -15.92
C GLY A 35 8.81 -2.90 -15.65
N VAL A 36 8.71 -2.25 -14.49
CA VAL A 36 7.52 -1.49 -14.10
C VAL A 36 7.19 -0.35 -15.06
N VAL A 37 8.21 0.38 -15.56
CA VAL A 37 8.05 1.48 -16.50
C VAL A 37 7.43 1.03 -17.81
N ASP A 38 7.91 -0.09 -18.35
CA ASP A 38 7.40 -0.66 -19.61
C ASP A 38 5.93 -1.10 -19.45
N VAL A 39 5.58 -1.72 -18.31
CA VAL A 39 4.20 -2.15 -18.04
C VAL A 39 3.28 -0.94 -17.87
N ILE A 40 3.69 0.12 -17.19
CA ILE A 40 2.89 1.35 -17.10
C ILE A 40 2.67 1.92 -18.50
N ALA A 41 3.73 2.02 -19.33
CA ALA A 41 3.64 2.55 -20.69
C ALA A 41 2.73 1.71 -21.63
N ASP A 42 2.54 0.43 -21.37
CA ASP A 42 1.57 -0.41 -22.10
C ASP A 42 0.11 -0.05 -21.78
N HIS A 43 -0.14 0.63 -20.65
CA HIS A 43 -1.48 1.04 -20.22
C HIS A 43 -1.77 2.52 -20.42
N THR A 44 -0.78 3.40 -20.24
CA THR A 44 -0.96 4.86 -20.36
C THR A 44 0.33 5.57 -20.75
N ASP A 45 0.17 6.68 -21.50
CA ASP A 45 1.26 7.63 -21.76
C ASP A 45 1.29 8.76 -20.71
N ASP A 46 0.27 8.85 -19.85
CA ASP A 46 0.05 9.98 -18.92
C ASP A 46 -0.12 9.42 -17.49
N LEU A 47 0.83 9.71 -16.63
CA LEU A 47 0.80 9.40 -15.21
C LEU A 47 0.80 10.70 -14.43
N ASP A 48 -0.32 11.03 -13.78
CA ASP A 48 -0.46 12.30 -13.08
C ASP A 48 0.30 12.32 -11.77
N ARG A 49 0.29 11.20 -11.03
CA ARG A 49 0.93 11.11 -9.73
C ARG A 49 1.42 9.74 -9.33
N VAL A 50 2.35 9.74 -8.37
CA VAL A 50 2.73 8.57 -7.59
C VAL A 50 2.39 8.86 -6.12
N VAL A 51 1.74 7.92 -5.43
CA VAL A 51 1.52 7.98 -3.99
C VAL A 51 2.28 6.84 -3.33
N LEU A 52 3.06 7.12 -2.29
CA LEU A 52 3.85 6.12 -1.58
C LEU A 52 3.17 5.73 -0.27
N THR A 53 3.02 4.43 -0.04
CA THR A 53 2.59 3.90 1.25
C THR A 53 3.70 4.05 2.30
N HIS A 54 4.94 3.70 1.94
CA HIS A 54 6.15 3.88 2.75
C HIS A 54 7.41 3.74 1.89
N GLN A 55 8.60 3.91 2.48
CA GLN A 55 9.85 4.02 1.73
C GLN A 55 10.79 2.82 1.90
N HIS A 56 10.29 1.60 2.11
CA HIS A 56 11.12 0.41 1.97
C HIS A 56 11.58 0.24 0.52
N GLY A 57 12.77 -0.31 0.31
CA GLY A 57 13.40 -0.38 -1.01
C GLY A 57 12.55 -1.07 -2.07
N ASP A 58 11.85 -2.13 -1.70
CA ASP A 58 10.95 -2.86 -2.59
C ASP A 58 9.69 -2.08 -3.02
N HIS A 59 9.40 -0.93 -2.38
CA HIS A 59 8.33 0.01 -2.74
C HIS A 59 8.81 1.20 -3.58
N VAL A 60 10.08 1.61 -3.47
CA VAL A 60 10.55 2.89 -4.03
C VAL A 60 11.74 2.77 -4.98
N GLU A 61 12.36 1.60 -5.16
CA GLU A 61 13.59 1.46 -5.94
C GLU A 61 13.42 1.91 -7.40
N GLN A 62 12.23 1.75 -7.99
CA GLN A 62 11.93 2.19 -9.35
C GLN A 62 11.32 3.60 -9.44
N LEU A 63 11.14 4.31 -8.32
CA LEU A 63 10.51 5.64 -8.32
C LEU A 63 11.25 6.64 -9.23
N GLU A 64 12.59 6.66 -9.21
CA GLU A 64 13.38 7.55 -10.06
C GLU A 64 13.13 7.25 -11.55
N ALA A 65 13.11 5.97 -11.95
CA ALA A 65 12.84 5.57 -13.33
C ALA A 65 11.41 5.94 -13.77
N VAL A 66 10.41 5.81 -12.88
CA VAL A 66 9.03 6.23 -13.14
C VAL A 66 8.95 7.75 -13.31
N VAL A 67 9.59 8.52 -12.43
CA VAL A 67 9.63 10.00 -12.54
C VAL A 67 10.34 10.45 -13.81
N GLU A 68 11.46 9.83 -14.17
CA GLU A 68 12.16 10.15 -15.43
C GLU A 68 11.33 9.86 -16.67
N ALA A 69 10.48 8.82 -16.63
CA ALA A 69 9.69 8.39 -17.78
C ALA A 69 8.40 9.21 -17.97
N PHE A 70 7.72 9.59 -16.89
CA PHE A 70 6.35 10.15 -16.95
C PHE A 70 6.21 11.53 -16.32
N ASP A 71 7.20 12.02 -15.54
CA ASP A 71 7.18 13.32 -14.86
C ASP A 71 5.93 13.54 -13.95
N PRO A 72 5.48 12.53 -13.16
CA PRO A 72 4.33 12.64 -12.26
C PRO A 72 4.65 13.47 -11.02
N GLU A 73 3.63 14.00 -10.35
CA GLU A 73 3.77 14.55 -9.00
C GLU A 73 3.89 13.42 -7.96
N VAL A 74 4.88 13.50 -7.05
CA VAL A 74 5.14 12.49 -6.03
C VAL A 74 4.62 12.91 -4.67
N TYR A 75 3.75 12.10 -4.09
CA TYR A 75 3.12 12.27 -2.78
C TYR A 75 3.68 11.25 -1.78
N ALA A 76 4.21 11.69 -0.65
CA ALA A 76 4.72 10.82 0.39
C ALA A 76 4.59 11.45 1.78
N HIS A 77 4.42 10.62 2.83
CA HIS A 77 4.35 11.09 4.22
C HIS A 77 5.68 11.64 4.70
N SER A 78 6.74 10.85 4.61
CA SER A 78 8.08 11.29 5.00
C SER A 78 8.86 11.91 3.86
N HIS A 79 9.94 12.61 4.21
CA HIS A 79 10.82 13.22 3.22
C HIS A 79 11.44 12.17 2.28
N HIS A 80 11.30 12.41 0.99
CA HIS A 80 12.01 11.72 -0.09
C HIS A 80 12.57 12.77 -1.05
N GLU A 81 13.70 12.53 -1.69
CA GLU A 81 14.34 13.52 -2.60
C GLU A 81 13.46 13.87 -3.79
N LEU A 82 12.61 12.94 -4.23
CA LEU A 82 11.68 13.11 -5.36
C LEU A 82 10.27 13.53 -4.92
N ARG A 83 10.03 13.76 -3.63
CA ARG A 83 8.71 14.15 -3.14
C ARG A 83 8.38 15.59 -3.47
N ASP A 84 7.25 15.82 -4.16
CA ASP A 84 6.70 17.14 -4.44
C ASP A 84 5.72 17.59 -3.35
N HIS A 85 4.89 16.67 -2.85
CA HIS A 85 3.84 16.94 -1.88
C HIS A 85 3.99 16.06 -0.63
N ASP A 86 3.95 16.67 0.54
CA ASP A 86 3.79 15.93 1.78
C ASP A 86 2.32 15.64 2.07
N ILE A 87 2.06 14.42 2.52
CA ILE A 87 0.74 13.96 2.97
C ILE A 87 0.81 13.57 4.44
N SER A 88 -0.26 13.87 5.16
CA SER A 88 -0.36 13.65 6.59
C SER A 88 -1.67 12.96 6.94
N ASP A 89 -1.75 12.43 8.15
CA ASP A 89 -2.96 11.82 8.69
C ASP A 89 -4.18 12.72 8.55
N GLY A 90 -5.25 12.21 7.97
CA GLY A 90 -6.51 12.92 7.70
C GLY A 90 -6.50 13.80 6.45
N ASP A 91 -5.39 13.89 5.71
CA ASP A 91 -5.41 14.52 4.38
C ASP A 91 -6.19 13.66 3.38
N THR A 92 -6.59 14.28 2.27
CA THR A 92 -7.28 13.59 1.18
C THR A 92 -6.43 13.64 -0.08
N VAL A 93 -6.31 12.51 -0.77
CA VAL A 93 -5.60 12.39 -2.06
C VAL A 93 -6.54 11.73 -3.07
N GLN A 94 -6.62 12.33 -4.28
CA GLN A 94 -7.33 11.72 -5.40
C GLN A 94 -6.48 10.57 -5.98
N ILE A 95 -7.03 9.35 -6.08
CA ILE A 95 -6.43 8.20 -6.73
C ILE A 95 -7.46 7.65 -7.73
N GLY A 96 -7.15 7.75 -9.02
CA GLY A 96 -8.11 7.44 -10.07
C GLY A 96 -9.34 8.36 -10.02
N ASP A 97 -10.51 7.77 -9.86
CA ASP A 97 -11.81 8.46 -9.80
C ASP A 97 -12.31 8.73 -8.38
N GLU A 98 -11.58 8.30 -7.34
CA GLU A 98 -12.03 8.37 -5.94
C GLU A 98 -11.10 9.23 -5.08
N GLU A 99 -11.68 9.90 -4.08
CA GLU A 99 -10.92 10.55 -3.01
C GLU A 99 -10.61 9.52 -1.92
N PHE A 100 -9.34 9.48 -1.49
CA PHE A 100 -8.86 8.61 -0.43
C PHE A 100 -8.41 9.42 0.77
N GLU A 101 -8.87 9.07 1.95
CA GLU A 101 -8.31 9.56 3.20
C GLU A 101 -6.95 8.90 3.44
N VAL A 102 -5.96 9.72 3.79
CA VAL A 102 -4.64 9.26 4.24
C VAL A 102 -4.74 8.91 5.72
N VAL A 103 -4.48 7.65 6.04
CA VAL A 103 -4.43 7.15 7.43
C VAL A 103 -2.98 6.87 7.77
N TYR A 104 -2.42 7.56 8.78
CA TYR A 104 -1.06 7.27 9.24
C TYR A 104 -1.03 5.98 10.03
N THR A 105 -0.30 4.98 9.52
CA THR A 105 -0.35 3.59 9.99
C THR A 105 1.05 3.02 10.29
N PRO A 106 1.78 3.60 11.28
CA PRO A 106 3.12 3.15 11.64
C PRO A 106 3.12 1.76 12.28
N GLY A 107 4.31 1.18 12.39
CA GLY A 107 4.54 -0.11 13.07
C GLY A 107 5.31 -1.09 12.20
N HIS A 108 4.93 -1.25 10.92
CA HIS A 108 5.77 -1.90 9.93
C HIS A 108 6.92 -0.98 9.47
N ALA A 109 6.62 0.28 9.22
CA ALA A 109 7.58 1.35 8.98
C ALA A 109 7.10 2.64 9.68
N ASP A 110 8.04 3.51 10.10
CA ASP A 110 7.70 4.74 10.81
C ASP A 110 7.00 5.78 9.92
N ASP A 111 7.15 5.67 8.60
CA ASP A 111 6.57 6.57 7.60
C ASP A 111 5.35 6.01 6.88
N HIS A 112 4.85 4.87 7.35
CA HIS A 112 3.78 4.15 6.66
C HIS A 112 2.45 4.89 6.73
N VAL A 113 1.75 4.96 5.58
CA VAL A 113 0.37 5.39 5.44
C VAL A 113 -0.45 4.35 4.65
N SER A 114 -1.72 4.27 4.96
CA SER A 114 -2.72 3.55 4.16
C SER A 114 -3.68 4.55 3.54
N PHE A 115 -4.33 4.18 2.43
CA PHE A 115 -5.30 5.03 1.74
C PHE A 115 -6.67 4.34 1.77
N VAL A 116 -7.69 5.05 2.28
CA VAL A 116 -9.04 4.52 2.48
C VAL A 116 -10.04 5.36 1.70
N SER A 117 -10.85 4.73 0.85
CA SER A 117 -12.01 5.36 0.18
C SER A 117 -13.33 4.71 0.60
N GLU A 118 -14.42 5.12 -0.05
CA GLU A 118 -15.73 4.50 0.18
C GLU A 118 -15.78 3.03 -0.24
N SER A 119 -14.97 2.60 -1.23
CA SER A 119 -15.02 1.26 -1.80
C SER A 119 -13.72 0.46 -1.65
N THR A 120 -12.60 1.13 -1.38
CA THR A 120 -11.26 0.58 -1.58
C THR A 120 -10.31 0.92 -0.43
N LEU A 121 -9.48 -0.05 -0.07
CA LEU A 121 -8.34 0.08 0.86
C LEU A 121 -7.03 -0.25 0.12
N PHE A 122 -6.11 0.71 0.04
CA PHE A 122 -4.69 0.44 -0.20
C PHE A 122 -4.00 0.36 1.16
N SER A 123 -3.72 -0.84 1.63
CA SER A 123 -3.24 -1.09 2.99
C SER A 123 -1.74 -1.00 3.16
N GLY A 124 -0.98 -0.90 2.04
CA GLY A 124 0.47 -1.08 2.09
C GLY A 124 0.83 -2.39 2.79
N ASP A 125 1.75 -2.31 3.74
CA ASP A 125 2.26 -3.46 4.48
C ASP A 125 1.69 -3.60 5.91
N VAL A 126 0.63 -2.87 6.26
CA VAL A 126 0.01 -2.99 7.59
C VAL A 126 -0.92 -4.19 7.67
N VAL A 127 -1.80 -4.35 6.68
CA VAL A 127 -2.65 -5.53 6.53
C VAL A 127 -2.43 -6.14 5.15
N VAL A 128 -2.33 -7.45 5.10
CA VAL A 128 -2.14 -8.24 3.90
C VAL A 128 -3.19 -9.33 3.86
N HIS A 129 -3.84 -9.58 2.71
CA HIS A 129 -4.85 -10.62 2.62
C HIS A 129 -4.27 -12.01 2.90
N ASP A 130 -3.23 -12.37 2.16
CA ASP A 130 -2.43 -13.59 2.34
C ASP A 130 -0.95 -13.30 2.07
N ASP A 131 -0.05 -14.01 2.70
CA ASP A 131 1.41 -13.80 2.52
C ASP A 131 2.24 -15.07 2.70
N GLY A 132 1.58 -16.22 2.68
CA GLY A 132 2.21 -17.51 2.88
C GLY A 132 2.45 -17.89 4.35
N ALA A 133 2.45 -16.92 5.29
CA ALA A 133 2.40 -17.20 6.72
C ALA A 133 0.96 -17.48 7.16
N PHE A 134 0.04 -16.68 6.64
CA PHE A 134 -1.40 -16.86 6.82
C PHE A 134 -2.11 -16.82 5.46
N GLU A 135 -3.06 -17.74 5.27
CA GLU A 135 -3.86 -17.82 4.03
C GLU A 135 -4.98 -16.76 3.98
N TYR A 136 -5.26 -16.06 5.09
CA TYR A 136 -6.32 -15.06 5.19
C TYR A 136 -6.08 -14.14 6.39
N GLY A 137 -6.17 -12.83 6.22
CA GLY A 137 -6.05 -11.85 7.30
C GLY A 137 -4.66 -11.88 7.94
N SER A 138 -3.62 -11.58 7.18
CA SER A 138 -2.25 -11.39 7.64
C SER A 138 -1.96 -9.93 7.94
N PHE A 139 -0.85 -9.68 8.62
CA PHE A 139 -0.37 -8.34 8.98
C PHE A 139 1.11 -8.19 8.66
N GLY A 140 1.56 -6.94 8.52
CA GLY A 140 2.96 -6.61 8.23
C GLY A 140 3.93 -7.14 9.28
N ARG A 141 5.15 -7.46 8.86
CA ARG A 141 6.19 -7.90 9.81
C ARG A 141 6.57 -6.75 10.76
N THR A 142 6.94 -7.13 11.97
CA THR A 142 7.31 -6.22 13.06
C THR A 142 8.50 -6.71 13.87
N ASP A 143 9.32 -7.58 13.27
CA ASP A 143 10.46 -8.26 13.91
C ASP A 143 11.82 -7.61 13.60
N MET A 144 11.84 -6.53 12.80
CA MET A 144 13.06 -5.82 12.46
C MET A 144 13.29 -4.56 13.35
N PRO A 145 14.53 -4.09 13.45
CA PRO A 145 14.81 -2.86 14.18
C PRO A 145 14.02 -1.65 13.65
N GLY A 146 13.37 -0.90 14.54
CA GLY A 146 12.51 0.24 14.19
C GLY A 146 11.04 -0.13 14.01
N GLN A 147 10.71 -1.42 13.94
CA GLN A 147 9.33 -1.90 13.83
C GLN A 147 8.69 -2.10 15.22
N SER A 148 7.37 -2.02 15.29
CA SER A 148 6.60 -2.17 16.52
C SER A 148 5.25 -2.85 16.28
N ARG A 149 5.06 -4.00 16.92
CA ARG A 149 3.77 -4.72 16.90
C ARG A 149 2.66 -3.93 17.60
N GLU A 150 3.00 -3.21 18.67
CA GLU A 150 2.06 -2.39 19.41
C GLU A 150 1.52 -1.25 18.53
N GLN A 151 2.41 -0.54 17.83
CA GLN A 151 1.99 0.51 16.88
C GLN A 151 1.21 -0.07 15.70
N LEU A 152 1.62 -1.24 15.17
CA LEU A 152 0.88 -1.91 14.10
C LEU A 152 -0.57 -2.24 14.51
N ILE A 153 -0.78 -2.71 15.74
CA ILE A 153 -2.12 -2.97 16.29
C ILE A 153 -2.94 -1.69 16.31
N GLU A 154 -2.41 -0.60 16.89
CA GLU A 154 -3.07 0.71 16.92
C GLU A 154 -3.40 1.18 15.48
N SER A 155 -2.51 0.99 14.53
CA SER A 155 -2.71 1.35 13.12
C SER A 155 -3.82 0.53 12.45
N ILE A 156 -3.94 -0.75 12.75
CA ILE A 156 -5.04 -1.59 12.22
C ILE A 156 -6.38 -1.16 12.86
N GLU A 157 -6.40 -0.82 14.14
CA GLU A 157 -7.59 -0.27 14.81
C GLU A 157 -8.02 1.06 14.17
N ASP A 158 -7.08 1.96 13.85
CA ASP A 158 -7.36 3.23 13.17
C ASP A 158 -7.94 3.03 11.77
N ILE A 159 -7.42 2.05 10.99
CA ILE A 159 -8.02 1.67 9.70
C ILE A 159 -9.46 1.22 9.89
N LEU A 160 -9.74 0.35 10.87
CA LEU A 160 -11.10 -0.16 11.13
C LEU A 160 -12.07 0.94 11.59
N GLU A 161 -11.60 1.96 12.31
CA GLU A 161 -12.41 3.08 12.76
C GLU A 161 -12.82 3.99 11.58
N ARG A 162 -11.91 4.22 10.62
CA ARG A 162 -12.12 5.15 9.49
C ARG A 162 -12.71 4.48 8.26
N MET A 163 -12.45 3.19 8.08
CA MET A 163 -12.91 2.44 6.92
C MET A 163 -14.44 2.25 6.95
N PRO A 164 -15.17 2.59 5.88
CA PRO A 164 -16.58 2.25 5.72
C PRO A 164 -16.85 0.74 5.89
N ALA A 165 -18.06 0.38 6.32
CA ALA A 165 -18.39 -1.01 6.62
C ALA A 165 -18.46 -1.91 5.38
N ASP A 166 -18.66 -1.31 4.21
CA ASP A 166 -18.91 -1.96 2.94
C ASP A 166 -17.77 -1.75 1.91
N VAL A 167 -16.54 -1.55 2.39
CA VAL A 167 -15.34 -1.59 1.53
C VAL A 167 -15.18 -3.00 0.96
N GLU A 168 -15.09 -3.10 -0.38
CA GLU A 168 -15.11 -4.37 -1.11
C GLU A 168 -13.78 -4.70 -1.81
N HIS A 169 -12.85 -3.74 -1.90
CA HIS A 169 -11.58 -3.91 -2.62
C HIS A 169 -10.39 -3.62 -1.70
N MET A 170 -9.45 -4.56 -1.64
CA MET A 170 -8.21 -4.41 -0.88
C MET A 170 -7.00 -4.71 -1.76
N TYR A 171 -6.07 -3.77 -1.78
CA TYR A 171 -4.80 -3.81 -2.47
C TYR A 171 -3.67 -3.61 -1.46
N ALA A 172 -2.96 -4.69 -1.15
CA ALA A 172 -1.86 -4.68 -0.18
C ALA A 172 -0.51 -4.63 -0.89
N GLY A 173 0.53 -4.16 -0.21
CA GLY A 173 1.89 -4.13 -0.74
C GLY A 173 2.47 -5.51 -1.05
N HIS A 174 1.96 -6.56 -0.42
CA HIS A 174 2.35 -7.95 -0.69
C HIS A 174 1.13 -8.88 -0.68
N GLY A 175 1.32 -10.10 -1.21
CA GLY A 175 0.27 -11.12 -1.25
C GLY A 175 -0.77 -10.89 -2.33
N GLY A 176 -1.93 -11.54 -2.19
CA GLY A 176 -3.00 -11.48 -3.16
C GLY A 176 -3.88 -10.24 -3.05
N ILE A 177 -4.43 -9.80 -4.19
CA ILE A 177 -5.52 -8.81 -4.24
C ILE A 177 -6.79 -9.48 -3.67
N PHE A 178 -7.58 -8.73 -2.88
CA PHE A 178 -8.81 -9.25 -2.32
C PHE A 178 -10.03 -8.42 -2.71
N HIS A 179 -11.10 -9.12 -3.07
CA HIS A 179 -12.42 -8.54 -3.32
C HIS A 179 -13.47 -9.28 -2.50
N GLY A 180 -14.18 -8.57 -1.64
CA GLY A 180 -15.17 -9.15 -0.73
C GLY A 180 -15.30 -8.35 0.56
N ASP A 181 -15.53 -9.03 1.67
CA ASP A 181 -15.63 -8.40 2.99
C ASP A 181 -14.22 -8.03 3.51
N VAL A 182 -13.73 -6.85 3.10
CA VAL A 182 -12.41 -6.34 3.48
C VAL A 182 -12.33 -6.12 4.98
N ARG A 183 -13.43 -5.71 5.62
CA ARG A 183 -13.48 -5.51 7.07
C ARG A 183 -13.15 -6.79 7.83
N ASP A 184 -13.70 -7.93 7.40
CA ASP A 184 -13.41 -9.24 8.03
C ASP A 184 -11.92 -9.64 7.89
N VAL A 185 -11.28 -9.30 6.76
CA VAL A 185 -9.82 -9.49 6.57
C VAL A 185 -9.03 -8.67 7.59
N VAL A 186 -9.38 -7.37 7.75
CA VAL A 186 -8.68 -6.45 8.65
C VAL A 186 -8.92 -6.83 10.12
N GLU A 187 -10.16 -7.21 10.50
CA GLU A 187 -10.49 -7.70 11.85
C GLU A 187 -9.72 -9.00 12.19
N THR A 188 -9.61 -9.92 11.21
CA THR A 188 -8.82 -11.15 11.38
C THR A 188 -7.33 -10.86 11.58
N ALA A 189 -6.78 -9.91 10.82
CA ALA A 189 -5.39 -9.47 10.96
C ALA A 189 -5.15 -8.85 12.35
N LEU A 190 -6.08 -7.99 12.83
CA LEU A 190 -6.03 -7.40 14.17
C LEU A 190 -6.01 -8.48 15.26
N GLU A 191 -6.96 -9.41 15.22
CA GLU A 191 -7.03 -10.50 16.21
C GLU A 191 -5.73 -11.30 16.32
N ARG A 192 -5.08 -11.59 15.18
CA ARG A 192 -3.81 -12.30 15.12
C ARG A 192 -2.66 -11.47 15.69
N ALA A 193 -2.61 -10.19 15.33
CA ALA A 193 -1.60 -9.27 15.85
C ALA A 193 -1.69 -9.14 17.38
N GLU A 194 -2.90 -8.98 17.93
CA GLU A 194 -3.16 -8.91 19.38
C GLU A 194 -2.81 -10.21 20.11
N LYS A 195 -3.18 -11.36 19.54
CA LYS A 195 -2.83 -12.69 20.09
C LYS A 195 -1.34 -13.00 19.99
N ARG A 196 -0.56 -12.17 19.30
CA ARG A 196 0.85 -12.39 18.99
C ARG A 196 1.08 -13.75 18.34
N GLU A 197 0.20 -14.12 17.41
CA GLU A 197 0.40 -15.32 16.63
C GLU A 197 1.73 -15.21 15.88
N PRO A 198 2.62 -16.20 16.00
CA PRO A 198 3.93 -16.11 15.34
C PRO A 198 3.75 -16.19 13.83
N LYS A 199 4.21 -15.15 13.13
CA LYS A 199 4.17 -15.08 11.67
C LYS A 199 5.26 -15.94 11.03
N TYR A 200 6.38 -16.06 11.72
CA TYR A 200 7.51 -16.87 11.30
C TYR A 200 7.90 -17.87 12.40
N PRO A 201 8.37 -19.08 12.03
CA PRO A 201 8.65 -20.16 13.01
C PRO A 201 9.70 -19.84 14.09
N GLU A 202 10.44 -18.75 13.94
CA GLU A 202 11.53 -18.32 14.83
C GLU A 202 11.16 -17.11 15.70
N GLU A 203 9.91 -16.66 15.66
CA GLU A 203 9.40 -15.57 16.49
C GLU A 203 8.99 -16.01 17.91
#